data_d0a6e8a15740025cf4506253b1241cc9
#
_entry.id   d0a6e8a15740025cf4506253b1241cc9
#
_cell.length_a   1.000
_cell.length_b   1.000
_cell.length_c   1.000
_cell.angle_alpha   90.00
_cell.angle_beta   90.00
_cell.angle_gamma   90.00
#
_symmetry.space_group_name_H-M   'P 1'
#
loop_
_entity.id
_entity.type
_entity.pdbx_description
1 polymer ?
#
loop_
_entity_poly.entity_id
_entity_poly.type
_entity_poly.pdbx_seq_one_letter_code
_entity_poly.pdbx_strand_id
1 'polypeptide(L)'
;MSCTVLLFGATGFLGRQVRHLLEDDPRVSRLLCPGRADLDLLTATPRAAADLLRELRPSIVLNCMGRMSGGYDELLRGNAGVAAVLLEAVAAAVPGARFVRLGSAAEYGPAPYGHAQREDDPARPTSAYGISHLAGTLLVEQASEVDAMSLRIFNPVGPGLSGENVLGRARDLLRTAAGHLDMGPLGAMRDFVDVRDVADAVVRAGFAPEPAERVINVGSGRAVAVREAVALLTAESGFTGEVREREPEAARSRAVDWSQADIERARNVLGWRPRIPLADSVKAML
;
A
#
# COMPACT_ATOMS: atom_id res chain seq x y z
N MET A 1 -2.50 -21.80 18.15
CA MET A 1 -2.69 -20.78 19.19
C MET A 1 -3.42 -19.60 18.55
N SER A 2 -4.48 -19.13 19.18
CA SER A 2 -5.24 -17.96 18.70
C SER A 2 -4.45 -16.68 19.05
N CYS A 3 -4.41 -15.70 18.14
CA CYS A 3 -3.62 -14.48 18.34
C CYS A 3 -4.50 -13.21 18.39
N THR A 4 -4.01 -12.18 19.06
CA THR A 4 -4.58 -10.84 19.04
C THR A 4 -3.90 -10.04 17.92
N VAL A 5 -4.67 -9.52 16.98
CA VAL A 5 -4.20 -8.65 15.90
C VAL A 5 -4.64 -7.22 16.15
N LEU A 6 -3.71 -6.29 16.08
CA LEU A 6 -3.95 -4.85 16.16
C LEU A 6 -3.78 -4.24 14.78
N LEU A 7 -4.83 -3.62 14.24
CA LEU A 7 -4.84 -3.03 12.89
C LEU A 7 -5.07 -1.53 12.96
N PHE A 8 -4.04 -0.75 12.69
CA PHE A 8 -4.15 0.69 12.48
C PHE A 8 -4.53 1.01 11.03
N GLY A 9 -5.36 2.03 10.84
CA GLY A 9 -5.83 2.43 9.51
C GLY A 9 -6.94 1.53 8.94
N ALA A 10 -7.67 0.80 9.77
CA ALA A 10 -8.73 -0.15 9.41
C ALA A 10 -9.88 0.43 8.56
N THR A 11 -10.05 1.75 8.53
CA THR A 11 -11.09 2.44 7.74
C THR A 11 -10.60 2.94 6.39
N GLY A 12 -9.28 2.89 6.15
CA GLY A 12 -8.66 3.32 4.90
C GLY A 12 -8.90 2.36 3.73
N PHE A 13 -8.45 2.74 2.54
CA PHE A 13 -8.63 1.96 1.30
C PHE A 13 -8.07 0.54 1.41
N LEU A 14 -6.83 0.37 1.86
CA LEU A 14 -6.20 -0.93 2.09
C LEU A 14 -6.68 -1.57 3.40
N GLY A 15 -6.73 -0.80 4.48
CA GLY A 15 -7.02 -1.32 5.81
C GLY A 15 -8.41 -1.96 5.95
N ARG A 16 -9.43 -1.46 5.23
CA ARG A 16 -10.76 -2.07 5.25
C ARG A 16 -10.78 -3.47 4.65
N GLN A 17 -9.98 -3.73 3.62
CA GLN A 17 -9.87 -5.06 3.01
C GLN A 17 -9.10 -6.02 3.91
N VAL A 18 -8.03 -5.52 4.56
CA VAL A 18 -7.28 -6.28 5.57
C VAL A 18 -8.19 -6.64 6.75
N ARG A 19 -8.95 -5.66 7.26
CA ARG A 19 -9.91 -5.88 8.34
C ARG A 19 -10.91 -6.97 7.98
N HIS A 20 -11.52 -6.91 6.79
CA HIS A 20 -12.50 -7.88 6.33
C HIS A 20 -11.94 -9.31 6.32
N LEU A 21 -10.71 -9.50 5.82
CA LEU A 21 -10.07 -10.82 5.82
C LEU A 21 -9.76 -11.32 7.25
N LEU A 22 -9.41 -10.42 8.17
CA LEU A 22 -9.06 -10.80 9.54
C LEU A 22 -10.29 -11.10 10.41
N GLU A 23 -11.45 -10.52 10.11
CA GLU A 23 -12.71 -10.78 10.80
C GLU A 23 -13.14 -12.26 10.67
N ASP A 24 -12.85 -12.87 9.51
CA ASP A 24 -13.20 -14.26 9.22
C ASP A 24 -12.01 -15.24 9.37
N ASP A 25 -10.83 -14.78 9.78
CA ASP A 25 -9.64 -15.63 9.89
C ASP A 25 -9.65 -16.44 11.20
N PRO A 26 -9.71 -17.78 11.15
CA PRO A 26 -9.79 -18.63 12.35
C PRO A 26 -8.54 -18.56 13.25
N ARG A 27 -7.42 -18.01 12.76
CA ARG A 27 -6.20 -17.77 13.55
C ARG A 27 -6.34 -16.56 14.47
N VAL A 28 -7.30 -15.66 14.19
CA VAL A 28 -7.52 -14.42 14.92
C VAL A 28 -8.55 -14.66 16.01
N SER A 29 -8.12 -14.61 17.28
CA SER A 29 -9.04 -14.66 18.42
C SER A 29 -9.63 -13.31 18.79
N ARG A 30 -8.88 -12.24 18.50
CA ARG A 30 -9.26 -10.88 18.83
C ARG A 30 -8.68 -9.92 17.80
N LEU A 31 -9.55 -9.23 17.06
CA LEU A 31 -9.16 -8.15 16.14
C LEU A 31 -9.47 -6.80 16.81
N LEU A 32 -8.46 -5.95 16.90
CA LEU A 32 -8.54 -4.61 17.49
C LEU A 32 -8.21 -3.58 16.44
N CYS A 33 -9.08 -2.61 16.27
CA CYS A 33 -8.95 -1.56 15.25
C CYS A 33 -9.04 -0.17 15.91
N PRO A 34 -8.00 0.28 16.66
CA PRO A 34 -8.05 1.56 17.34
C PRO A 34 -8.16 2.69 16.32
N GLY A 35 -9.05 3.62 16.61
CA GLY A 35 -9.25 4.83 15.84
C GLY A 35 -8.39 5.99 16.37
N ARG A 36 -8.54 7.15 15.72
CA ARG A 36 -7.82 8.38 16.12
C ARG A 36 -8.20 8.84 17.55
N ALA A 37 -9.41 8.55 18.01
CA ALA A 37 -9.84 8.87 19.37
C ALA A 37 -9.13 8.03 20.43
N ASP A 38 -8.73 6.79 20.10
CA ASP A 38 -8.00 5.92 21.01
C ASP A 38 -6.51 6.28 21.05
N LEU A 39 -5.93 6.53 19.87
CA LEU A 39 -4.53 6.96 19.71
C LEU A 39 -4.34 7.65 18.35
N ASP A 40 -4.09 8.96 18.35
CA ASP A 40 -3.67 9.67 17.12
C ASP A 40 -2.18 9.48 16.87
N LEU A 41 -1.83 8.51 16.03
CA LEU A 41 -0.43 8.17 15.71
C LEU A 41 0.34 9.30 15.02
N LEU A 42 -0.33 10.32 14.47
CA LEU A 42 0.36 11.49 13.89
C LEU A 42 0.95 12.42 14.96
N THR A 43 0.44 12.35 16.18
CA THR A 43 0.87 13.19 17.31
C THR A 43 1.31 12.37 18.51
N ALA A 44 1.08 11.06 18.51
CA ALA A 44 1.42 10.16 19.59
C ALA A 44 2.93 10.09 19.82
N THR A 45 3.32 9.96 21.10
CA THR A 45 4.69 9.60 21.46
C THR A 45 4.86 8.08 21.46
N PRO A 46 6.10 7.55 21.29
CA PRO A 46 6.35 6.12 21.44
C PRO A 46 5.88 5.55 22.77
N ARG A 47 5.98 6.34 23.85
CA ARG A 47 5.49 5.95 25.18
C ARG A 47 3.98 5.74 25.19
N ALA A 48 3.20 6.67 24.67
CA ALA A 48 1.75 6.54 24.61
C ALA A 48 1.32 5.32 23.77
N ALA A 49 1.99 5.08 22.64
CA ALA A 49 1.76 3.90 21.83
C ALA A 49 2.14 2.60 22.59
N ALA A 50 3.27 2.59 23.31
CA ALA A 50 3.70 1.46 24.12
C ALA A 50 2.72 1.16 25.26
N ASP A 51 2.15 2.18 25.90
CA ASP A 51 1.15 1.99 26.96
C ASP A 51 -0.10 1.29 26.41
N LEU A 52 -0.60 1.70 25.24
CA LEU A 52 -1.68 1.03 24.52
C LEU A 52 -1.33 -0.43 24.18
N LEU A 53 -0.13 -0.68 23.67
CA LEU A 53 0.30 -2.05 23.32
C LEU A 53 0.44 -2.95 24.54
N ARG A 54 0.87 -2.44 25.70
CA ARG A 54 0.91 -3.21 26.97
C ARG A 54 -0.47 -3.62 27.45
N GLU A 55 -1.46 -2.74 27.30
CA GLU A 55 -2.85 -3.02 27.64
C GLU A 55 -3.43 -4.09 26.70
N LEU A 56 -3.28 -3.88 25.39
CA LEU A 56 -3.93 -4.72 24.38
C LEU A 56 -3.22 -6.05 24.12
N ARG A 57 -1.92 -6.13 24.38
CA ARG A 57 -1.05 -7.31 24.20
C ARG A 57 -1.20 -7.99 22.84
N PRO A 58 -1.04 -7.26 21.73
CA PRO A 58 -1.14 -7.87 20.41
C PRO A 58 0.04 -8.82 20.12
N SER A 59 -0.24 -9.89 19.39
CA SER A 59 0.79 -10.76 18.80
C SER A 59 1.22 -10.25 17.42
N ILE A 60 0.34 -9.48 16.75
CA ILE A 60 0.57 -8.90 15.43
C ILE A 60 0.09 -7.45 15.45
N VAL A 61 0.94 -6.54 14.94
CA VAL A 61 0.62 -5.12 14.73
C VAL A 61 0.71 -4.81 13.25
N LEU A 62 -0.42 -4.51 12.62
CA LEU A 62 -0.51 -4.13 11.21
C LEU A 62 -0.73 -2.62 11.10
N ASN A 63 0.15 -1.94 10.38
CA ASN A 63 0.02 -0.52 10.09
C ASN A 63 -0.36 -0.30 8.62
N CYS A 64 -1.64 -0.10 8.37
CA CYS A 64 -2.20 0.29 7.07
C CYS A 64 -2.42 1.81 6.95
N MET A 65 -1.88 2.60 7.88
CA MET A 65 -1.89 4.06 7.77
C MET A 65 -0.83 4.54 6.79
N GLY A 66 -1.13 5.64 6.10
CA GLY A 66 -0.20 6.34 5.23
C GLY A 66 -0.84 7.60 4.67
N ARG A 67 -0.02 8.54 4.20
CA ARG A 67 -0.45 9.75 3.49
C ARG A 67 0.05 9.72 2.06
N MET A 68 -0.83 10.03 1.12
CA MET A 68 -0.51 10.07 -0.31
C MET A 68 -0.14 11.48 -0.78
N SER A 69 -0.66 12.51 -0.11
CA SER A 69 -0.52 13.92 -0.46
C SER A 69 -0.32 14.79 0.78
N GLY A 70 0.20 16.00 0.57
CA GLY A 70 0.47 16.98 1.63
C GLY A 70 1.86 17.59 1.51
N GLY A 71 2.22 18.44 2.48
CA GLY A 71 3.57 19.00 2.61
C GLY A 71 4.61 17.94 3.02
N TYR A 72 5.89 18.28 2.92
CA TYR A 72 7.01 17.37 3.28
C TYR A 72 6.90 16.86 4.71
N ASP A 73 6.58 17.71 5.67
CA ASP A 73 6.43 17.35 7.07
C ASP A 73 5.26 16.38 7.27
N GLU A 74 4.11 16.64 6.65
CA GLU A 74 2.94 15.77 6.74
C GLU A 74 3.18 14.38 6.16
N LEU A 75 3.88 14.29 5.02
CA LEU A 75 4.26 13.03 4.39
C LEU A 75 5.26 12.26 5.26
N LEU A 76 6.29 12.92 5.79
CA LEU A 76 7.26 12.30 6.67
C LEU A 76 6.60 11.79 7.96
N ARG A 77 5.76 12.59 8.61
CA ARG A 77 5.04 12.16 9.83
C ARG A 77 4.12 10.99 9.55
N GLY A 78 3.34 11.05 8.47
CA GLY A 78 2.35 10.02 8.16
C GLY A 78 2.94 8.68 7.72
N ASN A 79 4.09 8.69 7.04
CA ASN A 79 4.66 7.49 6.43
C ASN A 79 5.88 6.95 7.21
N ALA A 80 6.81 7.80 7.63
CA ALA A 80 7.99 7.40 8.40
C ALA A 80 7.78 7.57 9.92
N GLY A 81 7.22 8.70 10.37
CA GLY A 81 7.05 9.01 11.78
C GLY A 81 6.14 8.01 12.49
N VAL A 82 5.02 7.66 11.89
CA VAL A 82 4.12 6.61 12.43
C VAL A 82 4.85 5.26 12.53
N ALA A 83 5.67 4.91 11.54
CA ALA A 83 6.46 3.68 11.61
C ALA A 83 7.48 3.71 12.75
N ALA A 84 8.20 4.84 12.95
CA ALA A 84 9.13 5.02 14.06
C ALA A 84 8.44 4.86 15.42
N VAL A 85 7.33 5.56 15.63
CA VAL A 85 6.54 5.48 16.88
C VAL A 85 6.12 4.04 17.17
N LEU A 86 5.63 3.31 16.16
CA LEU A 86 5.17 1.93 16.36
C LEU A 86 6.33 0.94 16.57
N LEU A 87 7.45 1.10 15.87
CA LEU A 87 8.65 0.24 16.07
C LEU A 87 9.19 0.37 17.49
N GLU A 88 9.38 1.61 17.99
CA GLU A 88 9.82 1.86 19.35
C GLU A 88 8.80 1.33 20.38
N ALA A 89 7.51 1.51 20.12
CA ALA A 89 6.45 1.02 21.01
C ALA A 89 6.41 -0.52 21.06
N VAL A 90 6.55 -1.20 19.91
CA VAL A 90 6.60 -2.67 19.84
C VAL A 90 7.82 -3.20 20.59
N ALA A 91 9.00 -2.64 20.33
CA ALA A 91 10.23 -3.01 21.04
C ALA A 91 10.09 -2.89 22.57
N ALA A 92 9.49 -1.79 23.04
CA ALA A 92 9.37 -1.50 24.47
C ALA A 92 8.24 -2.25 25.20
N ALA A 93 7.16 -2.63 24.50
CA ALA A 93 5.96 -3.14 25.12
C ALA A 93 5.64 -4.61 24.80
N VAL A 94 5.89 -5.03 23.56
CA VAL A 94 5.53 -6.36 23.02
C VAL A 94 6.60 -6.87 22.05
N PRO A 95 7.87 -7.05 22.51
CA PRO A 95 9.00 -7.33 21.62
C PRO A 95 8.86 -8.62 20.81
N GLY A 96 8.01 -9.55 21.22
CA GLY A 96 7.68 -10.76 20.46
C GLY A 96 6.55 -10.59 19.45
N ALA A 97 5.97 -9.40 19.30
CA ALA A 97 4.92 -9.16 18.32
C ALA A 97 5.51 -8.89 16.93
N ARG A 98 4.86 -9.45 15.88
CA ARG A 98 5.17 -9.12 14.50
C ARG A 98 4.64 -7.72 14.16
N PHE A 99 5.49 -6.88 13.57
CA PHE A 99 5.10 -5.59 13.02
C PHE A 99 5.13 -5.62 11.49
N VAL A 100 4.04 -5.25 10.83
CA VAL A 100 3.97 -5.10 9.37
C VAL A 100 3.50 -3.70 9.02
N ARG A 101 4.25 -3.01 8.16
CA ARG A 101 3.84 -1.73 7.58
C ARG A 101 3.69 -1.78 6.08
N LEU A 102 2.92 -0.85 5.53
CA LEU A 102 2.81 -0.65 4.09
C LEU A 102 3.82 0.42 3.63
N GLY A 103 4.71 -0.01 2.74
CA GLY A 103 5.59 0.82 1.93
C GLY A 103 4.98 1.10 0.57
N SER A 104 5.78 1.57 -0.37
CA SER A 104 5.33 1.94 -1.71
C SER A 104 6.38 1.63 -2.78
N ALA A 105 5.94 1.24 -3.99
CA ALA A 105 6.81 1.18 -5.17
C ALA A 105 7.50 2.51 -5.50
N ALA A 106 6.94 3.64 -5.04
CA ALA A 106 7.55 4.96 -5.20
C ALA A 106 8.91 5.10 -4.50
N GLU A 107 9.27 4.19 -3.60
CA GLU A 107 10.58 4.10 -2.96
C GLU A 107 11.71 3.84 -3.97
N TYR A 108 11.43 3.11 -5.04
CA TYR A 108 12.42 2.80 -6.08
C TYR A 108 12.77 4.00 -6.95
N GLY A 109 11.79 4.89 -7.24
CA GLY A 109 11.94 5.92 -8.25
C GLY A 109 11.90 5.33 -9.67
N PRO A 110 12.51 6.00 -10.67
CA PRO A 110 12.52 5.56 -12.07
C PRO A 110 13.27 4.24 -12.27
N ALA A 111 12.71 3.34 -13.07
CA ALA A 111 13.35 2.10 -13.49
C ALA A 111 13.53 2.05 -15.02
N PRO A 112 14.52 1.32 -15.53
CA PRO A 112 14.63 1.06 -16.96
C PRO A 112 13.39 0.36 -17.53
N TYR A 113 13.03 0.67 -18.77
CA TYR A 113 11.90 0.02 -19.43
C TYR A 113 12.13 -1.51 -19.53
N GLY A 114 11.12 -2.28 -19.14
CA GLY A 114 11.17 -3.75 -19.11
C GLY A 114 11.82 -4.37 -17.88
N HIS A 115 12.37 -3.56 -16.95
CA HIS A 115 12.98 -4.07 -15.73
C HIS A 115 11.90 -4.30 -14.63
N ALA A 116 11.78 -5.53 -14.13
CA ALA A 116 11.01 -5.83 -12.94
C ALA A 116 11.83 -5.47 -11.69
N GLN A 117 11.32 -4.51 -10.91
CA GLN A 117 12.00 -3.97 -9.74
C GLN A 117 12.05 -5.02 -8.62
N ARG A 118 13.24 -5.29 -8.11
CA ARG A 118 13.52 -6.25 -7.04
C ARG A 118 13.77 -5.50 -5.73
N GLU A 119 13.58 -6.18 -4.62
CA GLU A 119 13.78 -5.57 -3.30
C GLU A 119 15.21 -5.12 -3.05
N ASP A 120 16.18 -5.77 -3.71
CA ASP A 120 17.61 -5.46 -3.63
C ASP A 120 18.04 -4.35 -4.62
N ASP A 121 17.15 -3.89 -5.49
CA ASP A 121 17.44 -2.77 -6.37
C ASP A 121 17.61 -1.47 -5.56
N PRO A 122 18.53 -0.58 -5.99
CA PRO A 122 18.73 0.67 -5.30
C PRO A 122 17.45 1.52 -5.25
N ALA A 123 16.98 1.85 -4.06
CA ALA A 123 15.86 2.76 -3.84
C ALA A 123 16.33 4.22 -4.05
N ARG A 124 15.82 4.88 -5.10
CA ARG A 124 16.16 6.26 -5.50
C ARG A 124 14.92 7.08 -5.76
N PRO A 125 14.09 7.34 -4.73
CA PRO A 125 12.83 8.06 -4.89
C PRO A 125 13.05 9.48 -5.42
N THR A 126 12.19 9.90 -6.34
CA THR A 126 12.22 11.25 -6.94
C THR A 126 11.10 12.16 -6.44
N SER A 127 10.30 11.71 -5.46
CA SER A 127 9.21 12.47 -4.87
C SER A 127 9.27 12.45 -3.35
N ALA A 128 8.74 13.49 -2.71
CA ALA A 128 8.62 13.55 -1.24
C ALA A 128 7.82 12.36 -0.67
N TYR A 129 6.81 11.90 -1.41
CA TYR A 129 6.04 10.70 -1.08
C TYR A 129 6.93 9.44 -1.06
N GLY A 130 7.69 9.20 -2.13
CA GLY A 130 8.62 8.05 -2.19
C GLY A 130 9.70 8.13 -1.11
N ILE A 131 10.28 9.32 -0.87
CA ILE A 131 11.27 9.57 0.19
C ILE A 131 10.69 9.23 1.56
N SER A 132 9.46 9.67 1.85
CA SER A 132 8.82 9.41 3.15
C SER A 132 8.52 7.93 3.39
N HIS A 133 8.15 7.19 2.34
CA HIS A 133 7.97 5.74 2.44
C HIS A 133 9.30 5.00 2.59
N LEU A 134 10.33 5.37 1.83
CA LEU A 134 11.68 4.79 1.96
C LEU A 134 12.24 4.98 3.36
N ALA A 135 12.09 6.18 3.94
CA ALA A 135 12.53 6.42 5.32
C ALA A 135 11.89 5.41 6.31
N GLY A 136 10.58 5.14 6.17
CA GLY A 136 9.91 4.14 6.99
C GLY A 136 10.38 2.70 6.73
N THR A 137 10.73 2.35 5.49
CA THR A 137 11.32 1.04 5.15
C THR A 137 12.70 0.89 5.77
N LEU A 138 13.56 1.90 5.68
CA LEU A 138 14.89 1.89 6.28
C LEU A 138 14.83 1.73 7.81
N LEU A 139 13.84 2.33 8.48
CA LEU A 139 13.63 2.13 9.92
C LEU A 139 13.28 0.67 10.24
N VAL A 140 12.46 0.02 9.42
CA VAL A 140 12.15 -1.42 9.56
C VAL A 140 13.41 -2.27 9.39
N GLU A 141 14.25 -1.97 8.40
CA GLU A 141 15.51 -2.70 8.16
C GLU A 141 16.50 -2.55 9.32
N GLN A 142 16.54 -1.39 9.97
CA GLN A 142 17.43 -1.10 11.10
C GLN A 142 16.93 -1.65 12.45
N ALA A 143 15.62 -1.89 12.61
CA ALA A 143 15.02 -2.34 13.87
C ALA A 143 15.27 -3.84 14.10
N SER A 144 16.51 -4.22 14.40
CA SER A 144 16.95 -5.62 14.56
C SER A 144 16.26 -6.36 15.71
N GLU A 145 15.84 -5.62 16.75
CA GLU A 145 15.16 -6.12 17.94
C GLU A 145 13.66 -6.35 17.76
N VAL A 146 13.10 -5.94 16.64
CA VAL A 146 11.66 -6.12 16.31
C VAL A 146 11.54 -7.04 15.10
N ASP A 147 10.66 -8.04 15.20
CA ASP A 147 10.25 -8.82 14.04
C ASP A 147 9.34 -7.96 13.16
N ALA A 148 9.96 -7.25 12.20
CA ALA A 148 9.30 -6.21 11.41
C ALA A 148 9.44 -6.45 9.91
N MET A 149 8.38 -6.09 9.15
CA MET A 149 8.33 -6.20 7.70
C MET A 149 7.73 -4.96 7.05
N SER A 150 8.30 -4.50 5.94
CA SER A 150 7.78 -3.44 5.07
C SER A 150 7.34 -4.04 3.72
N LEU A 151 6.08 -3.86 3.36
CA LEU A 151 5.55 -4.31 2.07
C LEU A 151 5.53 -3.14 1.09
N ARG A 152 6.37 -3.17 0.04
CA ARG A 152 6.35 -2.18 -1.05
C ARG A 152 5.19 -2.45 -1.98
N ILE A 153 4.10 -1.71 -1.81
CA ILE A 153 2.87 -1.90 -2.59
C ILE A 153 3.00 -1.19 -3.93
N PHE A 154 2.79 -1.92 -5.01
CA PHE A 154 2.65 -1.38 -6.37
C PHE A 154 1.20 -0.96 -6.59
N ASN A 155 0.93 -0.07 -7.49
CA ASN A 155 -0.33 0.65 -7.73
C ASN A 155 -1.63 -0.14 -7.39
N PRO A 156 -2.12 -0.08 -6.15
CA PRO A 156 -3.31 -0.85 -5.75
C PRO A 156 -4.56 -0.26 -6.40
N VAL A 157 -5.42 -1.15 -6.89
CA VAL A 157 -6.67 -0.83 -7.59
C VAL A 157 -7.83 -1.68 -7.07
N GLY A 158 -9.03 -1.15 -7.10
CA GLY A 158 -10.23 -1.89 -6.68
C GLY A 158 -11.26 -1.03 -5.95
N PRO A 159 -12.25 -1.65 -5.27
CA PRO A 159 -13.37 -0.95 -4.66
C PRO A 159 -12.92 0.06 -3.61
N GLY A 160 -13.38 1.30 -3.77
CA GLY A 160 -13.07 2.41 -2.87
C GLY A 160 -11.77 3.15 -3.15
N LEU A 161 -11.15 2.94 -4.32
CA LEU A 161 -9.97 3.71 -4.75
C LEU A 161 -10.30 5.22 -4.78
N SER A 162 -9.38 6.03 -4.24
CA SER A 162 -9.51 7.50 -4.22
C SER A 162 -9.35 8.11 -5.61
N GLY A 163 -10.04 9.22 -5.88
CA GLY A 163 -9.87 10.06 -7.07
C GLY A 163 -8.49 10.74 -7.20
N GLU A 164 -7.62 10.65 -6.19
CA GLU A 164 -6.22 11.08 -6.30
C GLU A 164 -5.39 10.19 -7.23
N ASN A 165 -5.81 8.95 -7.45
CA ASN A 165 -5.19 8.01 -8.39
C ASN A 165 -5.80 8.16 -9.79
N VAL A 166 -5.03 7.84 -10.82
CA VAL A 166 -5.45 7.98 -12.23
C VAL A 166 -6.74 7.23 -12.54
N LEU A 167 -6.88 5.97 -12.09
CA LEU A 167 -8.09 5.18 -12.32
C LEU A 167 -9.27 5.66 -11.48
N GLY A 168 -9.02 6.06 -10.23
CA GLY A 168 -10.05 6.67 -9.38
C GLY A 168 -10.57 7.98 -9.98
N ARG A 169 -9.67 8.83 -10.51
CA ARG A 169 -10.04 10.06 -11.23
C ARG A 169 -10.85 9.74 -12.48
N ALA A 170 -10.42 8.76 -13.30
CA ALA A 170 -11.16 8.35 -14.49
C ALA A 170 -12.59 7.90 -14.12
N ARG A 171 -12.75 7.07 -13.07
CA ARG A 171 -14.07 6.65 -12.56
C ARG A 171 -14.93 7.85 -12.15
N ASP A 172 -14.35 8.79 -11.40
CA ASP A 172 -15.09 9.95 -10.91
C ASP A 172 -15.52 10.87 -12.06
N LEU A 173 -14.68 11.07 -13.08
CA LEU A 173 -15.00 11.81 -14.28
C LEU A 173 -16.08 11.12 -15.13
N LEU A 174 -16.06 9.78 -15.23
CA LEU A 174 -17.08 9.01 -15.96
C LEU A 174 -18.50 9.26 -15.48
N ARG A 175 -18.69 9.60 -14.20
CA ARG A 175 -20.02 9.89 -13.63
C ARG A 175 -20.69 11.13 -14.21
N THR A 176 -19.92 12.04 -14.78
CA THR A 176 -20.38 13.33 -15.32
C THR A 176 -19.99 13.54 -16.79
N ALA A 177 -19.28 12.59 -17.39
CA ALA A 177 -18.77 12.71 -18.75
C ALA A 177 -19.92 12.75 -19.78
N ALA A 178 -19.92 13.79 -20.62
CA ALA A 178 -20.86 13.94 -21.73
C ALA A 178 -20.10 13.85 -23.05
N GLY A 179 -19.94 12.61 -23.57
CA GLY A 179 -19.35 12.37 -24.89
C GLY A 179 -17.82 12.31 -24.96
N HIS A 180 -17.08 12.88 -24.00
CA HIS A 180 -15.62 12.72 -23.92
C HIS A 180 -15.13 12.74 -22.47
N LEU A 181 -13.97 12.11 -22.25
CA LEU A 181 -13.26 12.02 -20.99
C LEU A 181 -11.85 12.63 -21.15
N ASP A 182 -11.63 13.77 -20.55
CA ASP A 182 -10.32 14.45 -20.58
C ASP A 182 -9.40 13.92 -19.49
N MET A 183 -8.28 13.33 -19.91
CA MET A 183 -7.26 12.76 -19.03
C MET A 183 -5.90 13.39 -19.30
N GLY A 184 -5.00 13.35 -18.32
CA GLY A 184 -3.57 13.62 -18.57
C GLY A 184 -2.94 12.48 -19.38
N PRO A 185 -1.59 12.52 -19.61
CA PRO A 185 -0.90 11.48 -20.38
C PRO A 185 -1.09 10.09 -19.78
N LEU A 186 -1.43 9.11 -20.61
CA LEU A 186 -1.74 7.73 -20.22
C LEU A 186 -0.71 6.71 -20.70
N GLY A 187 0.45 7.18 -21.23
CA GLY A 187 1.49 6.32 -21.80
C GLY A 187 2.35 5.56 -20.77
N ALA A 188 2.33 5.97 -19.50
CA ALA A 188 3.15 5.34 -18.48
C ALA A 188 2.74 3.89 -18.22
N MET A 189 3.73 3.02 -18.00
CA MET A 189 3.53 1.61 -17.65
C MET A 189 3.47 1.44 -16.12
N ARG A 190 2.48 0.74 -15.61
CA ARG A 190 2.26 0.51 -14.18
C ARG A 190 1.93 -0.94 -13.89
N ASP A 191 2.41 -1.43 -12.79
CA ASP A 191 1.98 -2.70 -12.21
C ASP A 191 0.77 -2.44 -11.30
N PHE A 192 -0.41 -2.77 -11.79
CA PHE A 192 -1.66 -2.66 -11.04
C PHE A 192 -1.96 -3.97 -10.32
N VAL A 193 -2.19 -3.90 -9.02
CA VAL A 193 -2.54 -5.06 -8.18
C VAL A 193 -3.88 -4.81 -7.49
N ASP A 194 -4.72 -5.84 -7.40
CA ASP A 194 -6.00 -5.71 -6.72
C ASP A 194 -5.82 -5.46 -5.22
N VAL A 195 -6.61 -4.54 -4.68
CA VAL A 195 -6.57 -4.18 -3.25
C VAL A 195 -6.86 -5.38 -2.32
N ARG A 196 -7.65 -6.35 -2.78
CA ARG A 196 -7.97 -7.59 -2.04
C ARG A 196 -6.78 -8.55 -2.03
N ASP A 197 -6.03 -8.63 -3.14
CA ASP A 197 -4.78 -9.39 -3.20
C ASP A 197 -3.70 -8.74 -2.31
N VAL A 198 -3.62 -7.40 -2.28
CA VAL A 198 -2.75 -6.68 -1.34
C VAL A 198 -3.13 -7.03 0.10
N ALA A 199 -4.42 -7.05 0.44
CA ALA A 199 -4.88 -7.40 1.78
C ALA A 199 -4.49 -8.83 2.16
N ASP A 200 -4.60 -9.81 1.25
CA ASP A 200 -4.12 -11.18 1.46
C ASP A 200 -2.60 -11.22 1.73
N ALA A 201 -1.81 -10.41 1.00
CA ALA A 201 -0.37 -10.29 1.26
C ALA A 201 -0.07 -9.74 2.67
N VAL A 202 -0.82 -8.71 3.11
CA VAL A 202 -0.66 -8.11 4.45
C VAL A 202 -1.01 -9.11 5.54
N VAL A 203 -2.11 -9.84 5.40
CA VAL A 203 -2.51 -10.89 6.35
C VAL A 203 -1.44 -11.98 6.40
N ARG A 204 -0.97 -12.48 5.26
CA ARG A 204 0.10 -13.48 5.19
C ARG A 204 1.39 -12.99 5.83
N ALA A 205 1.78 -11.74 5.62
CA ALA A 205 2.96 -11.15 6.25
C ALA A 205 2.84 -11.12 7.78
N GLY A 206 1.65 -10.84 8.31
CA GLY A 206 1.38 -10.91 9.75
C GLY A 206 1.56 -12.31 10.35
N PHE A 207 1.22 -13.36 9.60
CA PHE A 207 1.27 -14.74 10.04
C PHE A 207 2.44 -15.56 9.46
N ALA A 208 3.31 -14.94 8.67
CA ALA A 208 4.47 -15.64 8.11
C ALA A 208 5.37 -16.20 9.24
N PRO A 209 6.00 -17.37 9.06
CA PRO A 209 7.08 -17.77 9.95
C PRO A 209 8.16 -16.70 9.93
N GLU A 210 8.98 -16.63 10.97
CA GLU A 210 10.01 -15.60 11.13
C GLU A 210 10.86 -15.49 9.85
N PRO A 211 10.67 -14.45 9.01
CA PRO A 211 11.38 -14.36 7.75
C PRO A 211 12.73 -13.69 7.94
N ALA A 212 13.73 -14.18 7.21
CA ALA A 212 15.00 -13.47 7.06
C ALA A 212 14.85 -12.14 6.31
N GLU A 213 13.77 -12.00 5.54
CA GLU A 213 13.52 -10.89 4.61
C GLU A 213 12.57 -9.85 5.22
N ARG A 214 13.03 -8.60 5.32
CA ARG A 214 12.28 -7.50 5.93
C ARG A 214 11.54 -6.62 4.95
N VAL A 215 11.88 -6.70 3.67
CA VAL A 215 11.24 -5.92 2.60
C VAL A 215 10.70 -6.87 1.54
N ILE A 216 9.43 -6.70 1.17
CA ILE A 216 8.75 -7.56 0.19
C ILE A 216 7.93 -6.70 -0.78
N ASN A 217 8.10 -6.94 -2.07
CA ASN A 217 7.27 -6.35 -3.11
C ASN A 217 5.90 -7.02 -3.19
N VAL A 218 4.86 -6.21 -3.30
CA VAL A 218 3.48 -6.67 -3.52
C VAL A 218 2.91 -5.98 -4.75
N GLY A 219 2.88 -6.70 -5.86
CA GLY A 219 2.41 -6.26 -7.17
C GLY A 219 1.81 -7.40 -7.96
N SER A 220 1.33 -7.13 -9.17
CA SER A 220 0.84 -8.18 -10.06
C SER A 220 1.96 -8.94 -10.77
N GLY A 221 3.17 -8.36 -10.82
CA GLY A 221 4.29 -8.85 -11.61
C GLY A 221 4.15 -8.52 -13.11
N ARG A 222 3.19 -7.68 -13.48
CA ARG A 222 2.93 -7.29 -14.87
C ARG A 222 2.74 -5.79 -15.01
N ALA A 223 3.54 -5.17 -15.86
CA ALA A 223 3.33 -3.78 -16.27
C ALA A 223 2.28 -3.69 -17.37
N VAL A 224 1.32 -2.78 -17.19
CA VAL A 224 0.25 -2.47 -18.13
C VAL A 224 0.25 -0.97 -18.40
N ALA A 225 0.01 -0.54 -19.64
CA ALA A 225 -0.13 0.88 -19.94
C ALA A 225 -1.34 1.46 -19.18
N VAL A 226 -1.19 2.64 -18.60
CA VAL A 226 -2.32 3.32 -17.92
C VAL A 226 -3.50 3.47 -18.89
N ARG A 227 -3.22 3.69 -20.20
CA ARG A 227 -4.25 3.76 -21.25
C ARG A 227 -5.08 2.48 -21.33
N GLU A 228 -4.45 1.30 -21.25
CA GLU A 228 -5.17 0.02 -21.26
C GLU A 228 -6.08 -0.12 -20.03
N ALA A 229 -5.58 0.27 -18.87
CA ALA A 229 -6.37 0.22 -17.63
C ALA A 229 -7.57 1.20 -17.66
N VAL A 230 -7.39 2.40 -18.25
CA VAL A 230 -8.49 3.36 -18.46
C VAL A 230 -9.48 2.81 -19.51
N ALA A 231 -9.00 2.18 -20.59
CA ALA A 231 -9.85 1.57 -21.61
C ALA A 231 -10.73 0.44 -21.02
N LEU A 232 -10.16 -0.39 -20.13
CA LEU A 232 -10.96 -1.39 -19.39
C LEU A 232 -12.05 -0.73 -18.54
N LEU A 233 -11.74 0.34 -17.82
CA LEU A 233 -12.68 1.05 -16.96
C LEU A 233 -13.81 1.69 -17.80
N THR A 234 -13.50 2.33 -18.91
CA THR A 234 -14.50 2.93 -19.81
C THR A 234 -15.40 1.88 -20.43
N ALA A 235 -14.84 0.76 -20.86
CA ALA A 235 -15.61 -0.36 -21.41
C ALA A 235 -16.60 -0.95 -20.38
N GLU A 236 -16.13 -1.24 -19.16
CA GLU A 236 -16.96 -1.79 -18.08
C GLU A 236 -18.04 -0.80 -17.60
N SER A 237 -17.78 0.51 -17.69
CA SER A 237 -18.77 1.55 -17.33
C SER A 237 -19.87 1.75 -18.37
N GLY A 238 -19.73 1.14 -19.57
CA GLY A 238 -20.65 1.39 -20.70
C GLY A 238 -20.46 2.76 -21.36
N PHE A 239 -19.37 3.47 -21.07
CA PHE A 239 -19.07 4.76 -21.69
C PHE A 239 -18.70 4.57 -23.17
N THR A 240 -19.45 5.26 -24.05
CA THR A 240 -19.28 5.19 -25.51
C THR A 240 -18.58 6.41 -26.10
N GLY A 241 -18.17 7.35 -25.26
CA GLY A 241 -17.46 8.57 -25.67
C GLY A 241 -15.97 8.37 -25.92
N GLU A 242 -15.29 9.44 -26.26
CA GLU A 242 -13.86 9.46 -26.56
C GLU A 242 -13.03 9.76 -25.29
N VAL A 243 -11.92 9.01 -25.08
CA VAL A 243 -10.89 9.38 -24.10
C VAL A 243 -9.85 10.28 -24.77
N ARG A 244 -9.76 11.53 -24.31
CA ARG A 244 -8.83 12.54 -24.83
C ARG A 244 -7.67 12.73 -23.89
N GLU A 245 -6.46 12.52 -24.39
CA GLU A 245 -5.23 12.80 -23.65
C GLU A 245 -4.81 14.25 -23.85
N ARG A 246 -4.66 14.99 -22.77
CA ARG A 246 -4.16 16.36 -22.77
C ARG A 246 -2.73 16.43 -22.27
N GLU A 247 -1.98 17.42 -22.70
CA GLU A 247 -0.67 17.72 -22.13
C GLU A 247 -0.78 17.97 -20.62
N PRO A 248 0.23 17.51 -19.84
CA PRO A 248 0.19 17.64 -18.38
C PRO A 248 0.30 19.11 -17.96
N GLU A 249 -0.64 19.58 -17.15
CA GLU A 249 -0.56 20.92 -16.52
C GLU A 249 0.55 21.00 -15.46
N ALA A 250 1.07 19.88 -14.98
CA ALA A 250 2.11 19.85 -13.95
C ALA A 250 3.13 18.72 -14.16
N ALA A 251 4.37 18.96 -13.76
CA ALA A 251 5.53 18.06 -13.91
C ALA A 251 5.44 16.72 -13.17
N ARG A 252 4.42 16.49 -12.35
CA ARG A 252 4.28 15.29 -11.48
C ARG A 252 4.12 13.98 -12.23
N SER A 253 3.58 13.98 -13.45
CA SER A 253 3.28 12.77 -14.22
C SER A 253 4.46 12.24 -15.04
N ARG A 254 5.58 12.97 -15.13
CA ARG A 254 6.73 12.61 -15.97
C ARG A 254 7.84 11.86 -15.24
N ALA A 255 7.77 11.67 -13.93
CA ALA A 255 8.91 11.19 -13.15
C ALA A 255 9.16 9.68 -13.23
N VAL A 256 8.17 8.86 -13.60
CA VAL A 256 8.31 7.40 -13.68
C VAL A 256 7.54 6.89 -14.90
N ASP A 257 8.24 6.41 -15.91
CA ASP A 257 7.60 5.88 -17.14
C ASP A 257 7.33 4.38 -17.05
N TRP A 258 8.07 3.66 -16.21
CA TRP A 258 7.97 2.22 -16.03
C TRP A 258 7.95 1.84 -14.56
N SER A 259 7.04 0.95 -14.18
CA SER A 259 6.99 0.34 -12.85
C SER A 259 6.40 -1.06 -12.96
N GLN A 260 7.17 -2.07 -12.55
CA GLN A 260 6.78 -3.48 -12.49
C GLN A 260 7.46 -4.12 -11.29
N ALA A 261 6.72 -4.91 -10.51
CA ALA A 261 7.27 -5.68 -9.41
C ALA A 261 7.91 -6.98 -9.89
N ASP A 262 9.08 -7.32 -9.38
CA ASP A 262 9.44 -8.72 -9.18
C ASP A 262 8.73 -9.19 -7.89
N ILE A 263 7.99 -10.29 -7.98
CA ILE A 263 7.19 -10.84 -6.87
C ILE A 263 7.71 -12.19 -6.38
N GLU A 264 8.93 -12.56 -6.74
CA GLU A 264 9.50 -13.86 -6.38
C GLU A 264 9.68 -13.98 -4.86
N ARG A 265 10.13 -12.91 -4.20
CA ARG A 265 10.27 -12.89 -2.74
C ARG A 265 8.91 -13.06 -2.04
N ALA A 266 7.85 -12.40 -2.50
CA ALA A 266 6.50 -12.60 -1.97
C ALA A 266 6.01 -14.04 -2.12
N ARG A 267 6.31 -14.69 -3.25
CA ARG A 267 5.98 -16.10 -3.46
C ARG A 267 6.71 -17.03 -2.49
N ASN A 268 8.01 -16.81 -2.31
CA ASN A 268 8.87 -17.69 -1.53
C ASN A 268 8.66 -17.50 -0.02
N VAL A 269 8.52 -16.26 0.45
CA VAL A 269 8.43 -15.92 1.88
C VAL A 269 7.00 -16.00 2.41
N LEU A 270 6.03 -15.48 1.64
CA LEU A 270 4.63 -15.40 2.07
C LEU A 270 3.74 -16.51 1.48
N GLY A 271 4.25 -17.30 0.53
CA GLY A 271 3.40 -18.19 -0.26
C GLY A 271 2.31 -17.43 -1.02
N TRP A 272 2.57 -16.16 -1.34
CA TRP A 272 1.59 -15.25 -1.92
C TRP A 272 1.80 -15.07 -3.43
N ARG A 273 0.68 -14.91 -4.14
CA ARG A 273 0.64 -14.48 -5.54
C ARG A 273 -0.67 -13.72 -5.81
N PRO A 274 -0.68 -12.75 -6.72
CA PRO A 274 -1.92 -12.10 -7.15
C PRO A 274 -2.85 -13.11 -7.83
N ARG A 275 -4.16 -12.98 -7.62
CA ARG A 275 -5.18 -13.88 -8.14
C ARG A 275 -6.25 -13.17 -8.95
N ILE A 276 -6.44 -11.87 -8.70
CA ILE A 276 -7.55 -11.11 -9.28
C ILE A 276 -7.04 -10.37 -10.53
N PRO A 277 -7.58 -10.65 -11.71
CA PRO A 277 -7.24 -9.95 -12.94
C PRO A 277 -7.57 -8.46 -12.86
N LEU A 278 -6.80 -7.62 -13.58
CA LEU A 278 -7.03 -6.17 -13.62
C LEU A 278 -8.46 -5.80 -14.07
N ALA A 279 -9.03 -6.54 -15.03
CA ALA A 279 -10.39 -6.32 -15.49
C ALA A 279 -11.43 -6.45 -14.34
N ASP A 280 -11.28 -7.49 -13.50
CA ASP A 280 -12.17 -7.69 -12.34
C ASP A 280 -11.94 -6.62 -11.26
N SER A 281 -10.71 -6.14 -11.11
CA SER A 281 -10.38 -5.06 -10.19
C SER A 281 -11.02 -3.75 -10.61
N VAL A 282 -10.95 -3.44 -11.91
CA VAL A 282 -11.51 -2.22 -12.51
C VAL A 282 -13.04 -2.27 -12.47
N LYS A 283 -13.66 -3.40 -12.81
CA LYS A 283 -15.10 -3.61 -12.70
C LYS A 283 -15.62 -3.39 -11.28
N ALA A 284 -14.89 -3.88 -10.28
CA ALA A 284 -15.25 -3.71 -8.87
C ALA A 284 -15.10 -2.26 -8.35
N MET A 285 -14.55 -1.34 -9.15
CA MET A 285 -14.45 0.09 -8.81
C MET A 285 -15.76 0.85 -9.14
N LEU A 286 -16.57 0.35 -10.07
CA LEU A 286 -17.79 0.97 -10.54
C LEU A 286 -18.95 0.73 -9.58
#